data_84f4139556339d8d7e0c2ef9d4fb4033
#
_entry.id   84f4139556339d8d7e0c2ef9d4fb4033
#
_cell.length_a   1.000
_cell.length_b   1.000
_cell.length_c   1.000
_cell.angle_alpha   90.00
_cell.angle_beta   90.00
_cell.angle_gamma   90.00
#
_symmetry.space_group_name_H-M   'P 1'
#
loop_
_entity.id
_entity.type
_entity.pdbx_description
1 polymer ?
#
loop_
_entity_poly.entity_id
_entity_poly.type
_entity_poly.pdbx_seq_one_letter_code
_entity_poly.pdbx_strand_id
1 'polypeptide(L)'
;MKDKMLEIKQNLNLANYTTMKLGGAAQHFATLNDEAEIPELMKFAKNQNLPIFILGGGSNTIVGDAGFAGLVIKNEILGRKIAYEDETSVEFDLGAGENWDKFVHYAVDKKNLSGAEAMVMIPGTVGALPIQ
;
A
#
# COMPACT_ATOMS: atom_id res chain seq x y z
N MET A 1 17.01 -13.54 -13.76
CA MET A 1 16.07 -12.88 -12.80
C MET A 1 16.37 -13.50 -11.44
N LYS A 2 16.73 -12.68 -10.46
CA LYS A 2 16.91 -13.20 -9.09
C LYS A 2 15.52 -13.46 -8.54
N ASP A 3 15.19 -14.72 -8.23
CA ASP A 3 14.05 -15.07 -7.40
C ASP A 3 14.21 -14.32 -6.07
N LYS A 4 13.54 -13.18 -5.95
CA LYS A 4 13.46 -12.47 -4.67
C LYS A 4 12.52 -13.29 -3.81
N MET A 5 13.10 -14.16 -2.98
CA MET A 5 12.31 -14.93 -2.01
C MET A 5 11.49 -13.95 -1.16
N LEU A 6 10.19 -14.20 -1.09
CA LEU A 6 9.27 -13.45 -0.25
C LEU A 6 9.72 -13.54 1.21
N GLU A 7 10.06 -12.38 1.80
CA GLU A 7 10.49 -12.31 3.20
C GLU A 7 9.29 -12.09 4.11
N ILE A 8 8.98 -13.08 4.96
CA ILE A 8 7.95 -12.97 6.00
C ILE A 8 8.62 -12.85 7.36
N LYS A 9 8.51 -11.66 7.96
CA LYS A 9 9.06 -11.34 9.29
C LYS A 9 8.07 -11.75 10.38
N GLN A 10 8.58 -12.11 11.56
CA GLN A 10 7.74 -12.44 12.73
C GLN A 10 7.91 -11.38 13.82
N ASN A 11 6.85 -11.15 14.58
CA ASN A 11 6.79 -10.25 15.73
C ASN A 11 7.31 -8.82 15.42
N LEU A 12 6.94 -8.29 14.24
CA LEU A 12 7.37 -6.98 13.79
C LEU A 12 6.49 -5.89 14.42
N ASN A 13 7.10 -4.91 15.08
CA ASN A 13 6.40 -3.78 15.70
C ASN A 13 5.73 -2.88 14.65
N LEU A 14 4.39 -2.80 14.70
CA LEU A 14 3.59 -2.04 13.76
C LEU A 14 3.60 -0.52 14.02
N ALA A 15 4.00 -0.06 15.19
CA ALA A 15 4.15 1.37 15.48
C ALA A 15 5.06 2.09 14.47
N ASN A 16 6.04 1.39 13.92
CA ASN A 16 6.95 1.96 12.91
C ASN A 16 6.27 2.18 11.54
N TYR A 17 5.10 1.58 11.32
CA TYR A 17 4.37 1.56 10.06
C TYR A 17 3.04 2.33 10.11
N THR A 18 2.75 2.97 11.24
CA THR A 18 1.58 3.84 11.42
C THR A 18 2.01 5.28 11.62
N THR A 19 1.19 6.23 11.15
CA THR A 19 1.46 7.66 11.33
C THR A 19 1.43 8.06 12.80
N MET A 20 0.55 7.45 13.60
CA MET A 20 0.42 7.72 15.03
C MET A 20 1.57 7.14 15.86
N LYS A 21 2.43 6.30 15.27
CA LYS A 21 3.53 5.63 15.97
C LYS A 21 3.10 4.81 17.18
N LEU A 22 1.89 4.28 17.12
CA LEU A 22 1.29 3.41 18.15
C LEU A 22 1.02 2.03 17.56
N GLY A 23 1.01 1.02 18.44
CA GLY A 23 0.61 -0.34 18.14
C GLY A 23 1.62 -1.41 18.53
N GLY A 24 1.09 -2.59 18.85
CA GLY A 24 1.88 -3.78 19.13
C GLY A 24 2.42 -4.46 17.86
N ALA A 25 2.88 -5.70 18.01
CA ALA A 25 3.52 -6.44 16.94
C ALA A 25 2.51 -7.15 16.02
N ALA A 26 2.84 -7.26 14.74
CA ALA A 26 2.24 -8.24 13.84
C ALA A 26 2.86 -9.61 14.10
N GLN A 27 2.04 -10.66 14.22
CA GLN A 27 2.55 -12.03 14.31
C GLN A 27 3.42 -12.38 13.10
N HIS A 28 2.94 -12.04 11.89
CA HIS A 28 3.67 -12.13 10.65
C HIS A 28 3.53 -10.83 9.86
N PHE A 29 4.56 -10.45 9.16
CA PHE A 29 4.60 -9.23 8.34
C PHE A 29 5.36 -9.49 7.05
N ALA A 30 4.76 -9.07 5.95
CA ALA A 30 5.38 -9.10 4.63
C ALA A 30 5.24 -7.75 3.93
N THR A 31 6.23 -7.38 3.11
CA THR A 31 6.13 -6.26 2.18
C THR A 31 5.82 -6.79 0.80
N LEU A 32 4.70 -6.36 0.22
CA LEU A 32 4.25 -6.74 -1.12
C LEU A 32 4.74 -5.69 -2.12
N ASN A 33 5.68 -6.05 -2.99
CA ASN A 33 6.23 -5.15 -4.00
C ASN A 33 5.80 -5.49 -5.44
N ASP A 34 5.30 -6.71 -5.65
CA ASP A 34 4.90 -7.20 -6.97
C ASP A 34 3.62 -8.05 -6.82
N GLU A 35 2.68 -7.88 -7.75
CA GLU A 35 1.43 -8.66 -7.78
C GLU A 35 1.68 -10.16 -7.87
N ALA A 36 2.78 -10.58 -8.50
CA ALA A 36 3.17 -11.98 -8.59
C ALA A 36 3.44 -12.65 -7.22
N GLU A 37 3.70 -11.86 -6.17
CA GLU A 37 3.91 -12.36 -4.80
C GLU A 37 2.58 -12.69 -4.07
N ILE A 38 1.44 -12.19 -4.57
CA ILE A 38 0.12 -12.35 -3.91
C ILE A 38 -0.26 -13.84 -3.70
N PRO A 39 -0.15 -14.72 -4.70
CA PRO A 39 -0.55 -16.12 -4.52
C PRO A 39 0.24 -16.83 -3.41
N GLU A 40 1.51 -16.51 -3.25
CA GLU A 40 2.36 -17.08 -2.20
C GLU A 40 1.97 -16.59 -0.81
N LEU A 41 1.71 -15.28 -0.65
CA LEU A 41 1.20 -14.71 0.60
C LEU A 41 -0.16 -15.29 1.00
N MET A 42 -1.08 -15.43 0.05
CA MET A 42 -2.38 -16.04 0.29
C MET A 42 -2.25 -17.50 0.72
N LYS A 43 -1.38 -18.27 0.06
CA LYS A 43 -1.10 -19.67 0.40
C LYS A 43 -0.51 -19.78 1.81
N PHE A 44 0.44 -18.91 2.16
CA PHE A 44 1.03 -18.87 3.49
C PHE A 44 -0.03 -18.64 4.57
N ALA A 45 -0.86 -17.60 4.42
CA ALA A 45 -1.91 -17.28 5.38
C ALA A 45 -2.94 -18.41 5.52
N LYS A 46 -3.36 -19.00 4.39
CA LYS A 46 -4.31 -20.12 4.37
C LYS A 46 -3.77 -21.34 5.08
N ASN A 47 -2.52 -21.71 4.81
CA ASN A 47 -1.91 -22.92 5.40
C ASN A 47 -1.77 -22.82 6.93
N GLN A 48 -1.66 -21.62 7.47
CA GLN A 48 -1.55 -21.36 8.91
C GLN A 48 -2.84 -20.85 9.54
N ASN A 49 -3.91 -20.79 8.76
CA ASN A 49 -5.22 -20.25 9.17
C ASN A 49 -5.12 -18.87 9.81
N LEU A 50 -4.33 -17.96 9.19
CA LEU A 50 -4.10 -16.63 9.68
C LEU A 50 -5.07 -15.62 9.06
N PRO A 51 -5.64 -14.70 9.86
CA PRO A 51 -6.31 -13.54 9.33
C PRO A 51 -5.30 -12.64 8.62
N ILE A 52 -5.75 -11.92 7.59
CA ILE A 52 -4.91 -11.01 6.81
C ILE A 52 -5.36 -9.57 7.05
N PHE A 53 -4.41 -8.68 7.22
CA PHE A 53 -4.60 -7.24 7.24
C PHE A 53 -3.73 -6.57 6.18
N ILE A 54 -4.35 -5.83 5.26
CA ILE A 54 -3.62 -5.07 4.25
C ILE A 54 -3.33 -3.67 4.78
N LEU A 55 -2.05 -3.33 4.87
CA LEU A 55 -1.58 -2.03 5.35
C LEU A 55 -1.11 -1.17 4.17
N GLY A 56 -1.72 -0.01 4.00
CA GLY A 56 -1.28 1.03 3.07
C GLY A 56 -0.23 1.97 3.70
N GLY A 57 -0.44 3.27 3.61
CA GLY A 57 0.45 4.28 4.23
C GLY A 57 0.44 4.32 5.76
N GLY A 58 -0.55 3.70 6.40
CA GLY A 58 -0.72 3.71 7.85
C GLY A 58 -1.24 5.03 8.42
N SER A 59 -1.75 5.92 7.57
CA SER A 59 -2.27 7.24 7.97
C SER A 59 -3.65 7.16 8.64
N ASN A 60 -4.45 6.16 8.28
CA ASN A 60 -5.80 5.91 8.83
C ASN A 60 -5.87 4.55 9.53
N THR A 61 -4.79 4.17 10.24
CA THR A 61 -4.69 2.88 10.91
C THR A 61 -4.27 3.09 12.36
N ILE A 62 -5.08 2.54 13.27
CA ILE A 62 -4.79 2.47 14.70
C ILE A 62 -4.64 0.99 15.06
N VAL A 63 -3.50 0.63 15.61
CA VAL A 63 -3.22 -0.74 16.07
C VAL A 63 -3.17 -0.73 17.59
N GLY A 64 -3.90 -1.63 18.23
CA GLY A 64 -3.86 -1.79 19.68
C GLY A 64 -2.52 -2.36 20.18
N ASP A 65 -2.25 -2.23 21.47
CA ASP A 65 -1.00 -2.69 22.08
C ASP A 65 -0.79 -4.21 21.98
N ALA A 66 -1.89 -4.97 21.90
CA ALA A 66 -1.83 -6.41 21.66
C ALA A 66 -1.33 -6.79 20.27
N GLY A 67 -1.25 -5.82 19.34
CA GLY A 67 -0.84 -6.05 17.96
C GLY A 67 -1.89 -6.75 17.11
N PHE A 68 -1.43 -7.50 16.12
CA PHE A 68 -2.29 -8.25 15.19
C PHE A 68 -1.84 -9.71 15.10
N ALA A 69 -2.72 -10.62 15.54
CA ALA A 69 -2.46 -12.07 15.53
C ALA A 69 -2.76 -12.68 14.16
N GLY A 70 -1.98 -12.30 13.15
CA GLY A 70 -2.16 -12.71 11.76
C GLY A 70 -1.03 -12.24 10.86
N LEU A 71 -1.30 -12.22 9.55
CA LEU A 71 -0.39 -11.72 8.52
C LEU A 71 -0.76 -10.27 8.15
N VAL A 72 0.12 -9.33 8.45
CA VAL A 72 0.04 -7.96 7.92
C VAL A 72 0.81 -7.90 6.61
N ILE A 73 0.16 -7.47 5.54
CA ILE A 73 0.76 -7.27 4.23
C ILE A 73 0.86 -5.77 3.96
N LYS A 74 2.06 -5.22 4.01
CA LYS A 74 2.36 -3.84 3.63
C LYS A 74 2.36 -3.74 2.12
N ASN A 75 1.39 -3.04 1.54
CA ASN A 75 1.34 -2.85 0.10
C ASN A 75 2.30 -1.74 -0.33
N GLU A 76 3.33 -2.10 -1.07
CA GLU A 76 4.33 -1.23 -1.69
C GLU A 76 4.46 -1.49 -3.20
N ILE A 77 3.39 -1.96 -3.84
CA ILE A 77 3.34 -2.06 -5.30
C ILE A 77 3.36 -0.64 -5.85
N LEU A 78 4.46 -0.26 -6.48
CA LEU A 78 4.67 1.03 -7.10
C LEU A 78 4.53 0.93 -8.63
N GLY A 79 4.27 2.04 -9.27
CA GLY A 79 4.25 2.17 -10.72
C GLY A 79 3.20 3.19 -11.17
N ARG A 80 3.52 3.88 -12.27
CA ARG A 80 2.65 4.87 -12.91
C ARG A 80 2.71 4.64 -14.40
N LYS A 81 1.60 4.24 -14.97
CA LYS A 81 1.48 3.98 -16.39
C LYS A 81 0.30 4.74 -16.95
N ILE A 82 0.47 5.39 -18.09
CA ILE A 82 -0.67 5.94 -18.84
C ILE A 82 -1.38 4.75 -19.50
N ALA A 83 -2.63 4.52 -19.13
CA ALA A 83 -3.48 3.49 -19.70
C ALA A 83 -4.18 3.99 -20.96
N TYR A 84 -4.59 5.27 -20.95
CA TYR A 84 -5.25 5.94 -22.08
C TYR A 84 -4.92 7.43 -22.07
N GLU A 85 -4.82 8.05 -23.25
CA GLU A 85 -4.60 9.48 -23.41
C GLU A 85 -5.24 9.96 -24.71
N ASP A 86 -5.99 11.06 -24.63
CA ASP A 86 -6.52 11.79 -25.79
C ASP A 86 -6.37 13.31 -25.58
N GLU A 87 -7.02 14.13 -26.42
CA GLU A 87 -6.94 15.59 -26.37
C GLU A 87 -7.58 16.19 -25.10
N THR A 88 -8.41 15.44 -24.39
CA THR A 88 -9.25 15.92 -23.28
C THR A 88 -9.00 15.21 -21.96
N SER A 89 -8.43 14.01 -21.98
CA SER A 89 -8.29 13.18 -20.80
C SER A 89 -7.05 12.29 -20.81
N VAL A 90 -6.57 11.97 -19.62
CA VAL A 90 -5.52 11.00 -19.37
C VAL A 90 -5.96 10.04 -18.28
N GLU A 91 -5.88 8.74 -18.53
CA GLU A 91 -6.13 7.70 -17.55
C GLU A 91 -4.80 7.07 -17.09
N PHE A 92 -4.65 6.87 -15.81
CA PHE A 92 -3.46 6.25 -15.23
C PHE A 92 -3.79 4.92 -14.56
N ASP A 93 -2.99 3.90 -14.85
CA ASP A 93 -2.85 2.74 -13.99
C ASP A 93 -1.77 3.05 -12.94
N LEU A 94 -2.14 2.96 -11.67
CA LEU A 94 -1.26 3.27 -10.56
C LEU A 94 -1.09 2.07 -9.65
N GLY A 95 0.14 1.82 -9.21
CA GLY A 95 0.40 0.87 -8.16
C GLY A 95 -0.30 1.29 -6.85
N ALA A 96 -0.94 0.33 -6.17
CA ALA A 96 -1.72 0.61 -4.96
C ALA A 96 -0.88 1.17 -3.79
N GLY A 97 0.43 0.93 -3.79
CA GLY A 97 1.40 1.47 -2.84
C GLY A 97 1.89 2.89 -3.16
N GLU A 98 1.56 3.45 -4.34
CA GLU A 98 1.95 4.81 -4.68
C GLU A 98 1.39 5.82 -3.68
N ASN A 99 2.21 6.81 -3.33
CA ASN A 99 1.76 7.91 -2.49
C ASN A 99 0.84 8.82 -3.28
N TRP A 100 -0.39 9.01 -2.79
CA TRP A 100 -1.42 9.79 -3.47
C TRP A 100 -1.02 11.23 -3.71
N ASP A 101 -0.56 11.93 -2.68
CA ASP A 101 -0.19 13.35 -2.77
C ASP A 101 0.95 13.57 -3.79
N LYS A 102 1.96 12.70 -3.78
CA LYS A 102 3.03 12.73 -4.79
C LYS A 102 2.54 12.47 -6.21
N PHE A 103 1.51 11.64 -6.37
CA PHE A 103 0.91 11.41 -7.67
C PHE A 103 0.14 12.65 -8.14
N VAL A 104 -0.64 13.29 -7.28
CA VAL A 104 -1.36 14.53 -7.63
C VAL A 104 -0.38 15.60 -8.08
N HIS A 105 0.69 15.85 -7.31
CA HIS A 105 1.75 16.78 -7.73
C HIS A 105 2.41 16.40 -9.06
N TYR A 106 2.63 15.11 -9.29
CA TYR A 106 3.14 14.66 -10.59
C TYR A 106 2.17 14.97 -11.74
N ALA A 107 0.89 14.68 -11.55
CA ALA A 107 -0.12 14.92 -12.59
C ALA A 107 -0.27 16.43 -12.90
N VAL A 108 -0.35 17.26 -11.87
CA VAL A 108 -0.56 18.70 -12.01
C VAL A 108 0.73 19.41 -12.45
N ASP A 109 1.81 19.29 -11.67
CA ASP A 109 3.01 20.11 -11.84
C ASP A 109 3.91 19.63 -12.97
N LYS A 110 3.95 18.33 -13.26
CA LYS A 110 4.84 17.73 -14.26
C LYS A 110 4.15 17.41 -15.58
N LYS A 111 2.86 17.04 -15.52
CA LYS A 111 2.08 16.68 -16.70
C LYS A 111 1.11 17.77 -17.14
N ASN A 112 0.97 18.85 -16.35
CA ASN A 112 0.04 19.96 -16.60
C ASN A 112 -1.42 19.48 -16.78
N LEU A 113 -1.81 18.46 -16.01
CA LEU A 113 -3.16 17.90 -16.00
C LEU A 113 -4.01 18.58 -14.92
N SER A 114 -5.30 18.63 -15.12
CA SER A 114 -6.27 19.16 -14.15
C SER A 114 -7.29 18.08 -13.74
N GLY A 115 -7.98 18.32 -12.62
CA GLY A 115 -9.04 17.46 -12.11
C GLY A 115 -8.71 16.74 -10.80
N ALA A 116 -7.44 16.67 -10.41
CA ALA A 116 -7.02 16.03 -9.17
C ALA A 116 -6.58 17.04 -8.08
N GLU A 117 -6.52 18.32 -8.38
CA GLU A 117 -5.99 19.38 -7.51
C GLU A 117 -6.73 19.49 -6.17
N ALA A 118 -8.05 19.29 -6.20
CA ALA A 118 -8.88 19.35 -4.99
C ALA A 118 -8.61 18.20 -4.01
N MET A 119 -7.88 17.17 -4.44
CA MET A 119 -7.56 15.99 -3.65
C MET A 119 -6.10 16.00 -3.17
N VAL A 120 -5.37 17.10 -3.33
CA VAL A 120 -4.03 17.30 -2.78
C VAL A 120 -4.07 17.23 -1.25
N MET A 121 -2.98 16.79 -0.63
CA MET A 121 -2.84 16.63 0.83
C MET A 121 -3.76 15.57 1.47
N ILE A 122 -4.50 14.78 0.72
CA ILE A 122 -5.15 13.60 1.28
C ILE A 122 -4.05 12.58 1.62
N PRO A 123 -3.88 12.22 2.90
CA PRO A 123 -2.79 11.34 3.30
C PRO A 123 -3.08 9.89 2.89
N GLY A 124 -2.03 9.15 2.53
CA GLY A 124 -2.15 7.73 2.25
C GLY A 124 -1.64 7.31 0.88
N THR A 125 -2.02 6.11 0.49
CA THR A 125 -1.65 5.49 -0.79
C THR A 125 -2.84 5.40 -1.73
N VAL A 126 -2.57 5.22 -3.02
CA VAL A 126 -3.61 5.09 -4.07
C VAL A 126 -4.61 4.00 -3.71
N GLY A 127 -4.16 2.84 -3.26
CA GLY A 127 -5.06 1.73 -2.90
C GLY A 127 -5.93 1.98 -1.67
N ALA A 128 -5.58 2.94 -0.82
CA ALA A 128 -6.36 3.32 0.35
C ALA A 128 -7.33 4.50 0.08
N LEU A 129 -7.15 5.21 -1.03
CA LEU A 129 -7.91 6.41 -1.36
C LEU A 129 -9.45 6.22 -1.32
N PRO A 130 -10.04 5.12 -1.81
CA PRO A 130 -11.49 4.95 -1.82
C PRO A 130 -12.15 4.90 -0.43
N ILE A 131 -11.37 4.76 0.63
CA ILE A 131 -11.85 4.68 2.02
C ILE A 131 -11.35 5.84 2.89
N GLN A 132 -10.82 6.88 2.28
CA GLN A 132 -10.37 8.11 2.94
C GLN A 132 -11.52 9.12 3.06
#